data_39c54d60d600be3d4fa6a262a7ff454e
#
_entry.id   39c54d60d600be3d4fa6a262a7ff454e
#
_cell.length_a   1.000
_cell.length_b   1.000
_cell.length_c   1.000
_cell.angle_alpha   90.00
_cell.angle_beta   90.00
_cell.angle_gamma   90.00
#
_symmetry.space_group_name_H-M   'P 1'
#
loop_
_entity.id
_entity.type
_entity.pdbx_description
1 polymer ?
#
loop_
_entity_poly.entity_id
_entity_poly.type
_entity_poly.pdbx_seq_one_letter_code
_entity_poly.pdbx_strand_id
1 'polypeptide(L)'
;MARSKCCVRCCKVSDYTLQSLPIRKQMEKIPSFTIDHERLLRGIYVSRRDQVGGEEVTPFDIRMKEPNREPALHQGAIHTIEHLAATYLRNDAEWRDRVIYWGPMGCLTGCYLLLRGHLESRDIVDLMRRTFRFVADFEGEIPGAAPRDCGNYLLHDLPMARWEARKYVEEVLDCITEAQLAY
;
A
#
# COMPACT_ATOMS: atom_id res chain seq x y z
N MET A 1 60.47 -22.64 -29.93
CA MET A 1 60.03 -21.57 -28.96
C MET A 1 59.54 -20.40 -29.77
N ALA A 2 58.27 -20.28 -29.98
CA ALA A 2 57.64 -19.16 -30.71
C ALA A 2 56.73 -18.41 -29.73
N ARG A 3 57.07 -17.18 -29.41
CA ARG A 3 56.24 -16.29 -28.57
C ARG A 3 55.18 -15.62 -29.44
N SER A 4 53.94 -16.00 -29.16
CA SER A 4 52.76 -15.33 -29.73
C SER A 4 52.66 -13.93 -29.18
N LYS A 5 52.71 -12.92 -30.05
CA LYS A 5 52.42 -11.52 -29.74
C LYS A 5 50.91 -11.33 -29.76
N CYS A 6 50.32 -11.11 -28.59
CA CYS A 6 48.93 -10.71 -28.44
C CYS A 6 48.79 -9.26 -28.89
N CYS A 7 48.09 -9.04 -30.01
CA CYS A 7 47.80 -7.71 -30.54
C CYS A 7 46.61 -7.11 -29.78
N VAL A 8 46.88 -6.19 -28.86
CA VAL A 8 45.83 -5.37 -28.20
C VAL A 8 45.36 -4.37 -29.23
N ARG A 9 44.28 -4.67 -29.94
CA ARG A 9 43.54 -3.68 -30.70
C ARG A 9 42.85 -2.73 -29.72
N CYS A 10 43.39 -1.54 -29.68
CA CYS A 10 42.78 -0.39 -28.98
C CYS A 10 41.39 -0.13 -29.58
N CYS A 11 40.35 -0.58 -28.91
CA CYS A 11 38.98 -0.12 -29.19
C CYS A 11 38.92 1.37 -28.83
N LYS A 12 38.90 2.23 -29.85
CA LYS A 12 38.49 3.63 -29.66
C LYS A 12 37.07 3.61 -29.14
N VAL A 13 36.90 3.85 -27.86
CA VAL A 13 35.60 4.25 -27.29
C VAL A 13 35.30 5.59 -27.92
N SER A 14 34.40 5.62 -28.90
CA SER A 14 33.85 6.85 -29.41
C SER A 14 33.13 7.54 -28.23
N ASP A 15 33.53 8.78 -27.96
CA ASP A 15 32.83 9.68 -27.05
C ASP A 15 31.37 9.81 -27.52
N TYR A 16 30.49 8.94 -27.01
CA TYR A 16 29.08 9.26 -26.98
C TYR A 16 28.91 10.39 -25.99
N THR A 17 29.03 11.63 -26.49
CA THR A 17 28.45 12.77 -25.81
C THR A 17 27.00 12.43 -25.57
N LEU A 18 26.69 12.08 -24.31
CA LEU A 18 25.34 12.05 -23.77
C LEU A 18 24.77 13.45 -24.01
N GLN A 19 24.21 13.66 -25.21
CA GLN A 19 23.31 14.80 -25.40
C GLN A 19 22.23 14.63 -24.36
N SER A 20 22.29 15.45 -23.32
CA SER A 20 21.27 15.57 -22.31
C SER A 20 19.95 15.82 -23.01
N LEU A 21 19.17 14.76 -23.17
CA LEU A 21 17.78 14.88 -23.60
C LEU A 21 17.12 15.90 -22.65
N PRO A 22 16.39 16.88 -23.17
CA PRO A 22 15.66 17.83 -22.34
C PRO A 22 14.44 17.14 -21.73
N ILE A 23 14.66 16.20 -20.82
CA ILE A 23 13.63 15.62 -19.97
C ILE A 23 13.54 16.48 -18.70
N ARG A 24 13.34 17.75 -18.86
CA ARG A 24 12.71 18.61 -17.85
C ARG A 24 11.52 19.33 -18.48
N LYS A 25 10.63 18.57 -19.12
CA LYS A 25 9.24 18.95 -19.11
C LYS A 25 8.85 18.83 -17.65
N GLN A 26 8.56 19.94 -17.01
CA GLN A 26 8.18 20.02 -15.62
C GLN A 26 6.95 19.10 -15.45
N MET A 27 7.15 17.90 -14.94
CA MET A 27 6.05 16.97 -14.69
C MET A 27 5.25 17.55 -13.53
N GLU A 28 3.95 17.64 -13.70
CA GLU A 28 3.05 18.06 -12.62
C GLU A 28 3.08 17.04 -11.48
N LYS A 29 2.98 17.53 -10.24
CA LYS A 29 2.86 16.65 -9.09
C LYS A 29 1.55 15.85 -9.19
N ILE A 30 1.64 14.54 -9.01
CA ILE A 30 0.47 13.69 -8.90
C ILE A 30 -0.24 13.92 -7.55
N PRO A 31 -1.55 13.67 -7.44
CA PRO A 31 -2.32 13.92 -6.22
C PRO A 31 -1.68 13.36 -4.95
N SER A 32 -1.11 12.15 -5.02
CA SER A 32 -0.44 11.51 -3.87
C SER A 32 0.78 12.29 -3.34
N PHE A 33 1.38 13.16 -4.14
CA PHE A 33 2.53 13.99 -3.75
C PHE A 33 2.13 15.41 -3.31
N THR A 34 0.84 15.72 -3.30
CA THR A 34 0.32 17.01 -2.82
C THR A 34 -0.09 16.97 -1.36
N ILE A 35 -0.20 15.78 -0.77
CA ILE A 35 -0.54 15.57 0.64
C ILE A 35 0.67 15.93 1.51
N ASP A 36 0.44 16.68 2.58
CA ASP A 36 1.48 17.01 3.57
C ASP A 36 1.78 15.83 4.50
N HIS A 37 2.76 15.01 4.11
CA HIS A 37 3.17 13.85 4.88
C HIS A 37 3.88 14.17 6.21
N GLU A 38 4.25 15.42 6.48
CA GLU A 38 4.80 15.82 7.77
C GLU A 38 3.71 16.02 8.84
N ARG A 39 2.47 16.27 8.40
CA ARG A 39 1.32 16.50 9.27
C ARG A 39 0.30 15.37 9.27
N LEU A 40 0.39 14.46 8.31
CA LEU A 40 -0.56 13.37 8.14
C LEU A 40 -0.58 12.47 9.37
N LEU A 41 -1.75 12.31 9.95
CA LEU A 41 -2.00 11.41 11.08
C LEU A 41 -2.32 10.00 10.58
N ARG A 42 -2.33 9.03 11.49
CA ARG A 42 -2.98 7.73 11.25
C ARG A 42 -4.48 7.96 11.13
N GLY A 43 -5.13 7.28 10.17
CA GLY A 43 -6.55 7.52 9.93
C GLY A 43 -7.08 6.83 8.67
N ILE A 44 -8.21 7.31 8.20
CA ILE A 44 -8.89 6.88 6.97
C ILE A 44 -9.20 8.12 6.14
N TYR A 45 -8.67 8.21 4.93
CA TYR A 45 -8.81 9.39 4.09
C TYR A 45 -9.32 9.04 2.71
N VAL A 46 -10.27 9.81 2.18
CA VAL A 46 -10.58 9.79 0.75
C VAL A 46 -9.39 10.36 0.00
N SER A 47 -8.67 9.52 -0.75
CA SER A 47 -7.48 9.95 -1.50
C SER A 47 -7.84 10.80 -2.72
N ARG A 48 -8.87 10.38 -3.44
CA ARG A 48 -9.42 11.06 -4.62
C ARG A 48 -10.76 10.45 -4.99
N ARG A 49 -11.35 10.92 -6.09
CA ARG A 49 -12.52 10.31 -6.71
C ARG A 49 -12.25 10.12 -8.20
N ASP A 50 -12.42 8.91 -8.68
CA ASP A 50 -12.17 8.55 -10.07
C ASP A 50 -13.49 8.18 -10.76
N GLN A 51 -13.70 8.66 -12.00
CA GLN A 51 -14.83 8.28 -12.84
C GLN A 51 -14.39 7.18 -13.81
N VAL A 52 -15.02 6.02 -13.78
CA VAL A 52 -14.68 4.87 -14.62
C VAL A 52 -15.93 4.30 -15.25
N GLY A 53 -16.11 4.46 -16.58
CA GLY A 53 -17.23 3.88 -17.31
C GLY A 53 -18.63 4.33 -16.83
N GLY A 54 -18.75 5.54 -16.26
CA GLY A 54 -20.01 6.07 -15.72
C GLY A 54 -20.25 5.72 -14.24
N GLU A 55 -19.38 4.93 -13.64
CA GLU A 55 -19.37 4.62 -12.21
C GLU A 55 -18.29 5.45 -11.49
N GLU A 56 -18.56 5.80 -10.25
CA GLU A 56 -17.55 6.44 -9.39
C GLU A 56 -16.80 5.40 -8.58
N VAL A 57 -15.50 5.58 -8.47
CA VAL A 57 -14.61 4.79 -7.61
C VAL A 57 -13.97 5.72 -6.58
N THR A 58 -14.08 5.37 -5.32
CA THR A 58 -13.45 6.10 -4.22
C THR A 58 -12.24 5.31 -3.69
N PRO A 59 -11.00 5.73 -4.02
CA PRO A 59 -9.78 5.24 -3.37
C PRO A 59 -9.61 5.85 -1.98
N PHE A 60 -9.43 4.98 -0.99
CA PHE A 60 -9.13 5.35 0.39
C PHE A 60 -7.67 5.09 0.72
N ASP A 61 -7.09 6.00 1.47
CA ASP A 61 -5.82 5.85 2.18
C ASP A 61 -6.13 5.35 3.60
N ILE A 62 -5.79 4.11 3.87
CA ILE A 62 -5.91 3.49 5.20
C ILE A 62 -4.54 3.62 5.87
N ARG A 63 -4.34 4.77 6.54
CA ARG A 63 -3.05 5.16 7.10
C ARG A 63 -2.84 4.58 8.49
N MET A 64 -1.98 3.57 8.59
CA MET A 64 -1.70 2.85 9.84
C MET A 64 -0.52 3.44 10.63
N LYS A 65 0.37 4.16 9.94
CA LYS A 65 1.56 4.79 10.53
C LYS A 65 1.63 6.27 10.20
N GLU A 66 2.11 7.08 11.15
CA GLU A 66 2.42 8.48 10.87
C GLU A 66 3.69 8.55 10.01
N PRO A 67 3.58 9.08 8.78
CA PRO A 67 4.73 9.12 7.88
C PRO A 67 5.91 9.89 8.50
N ASN A 68 7.12 9.34 8.36
CA ASN A 68 8.37 9.94 8.80
C ASN A 68 8.49 10.22 10.32
N ARG A 69 7.48 9.90 11.13
CA ARG A 69 7.46 10.13 12.59
C ARG A 69 7.51 8.85 13.41
N GLU A 70 7.19 7.72 12.79
CA GLU A 70 7.32 6.40 13.41
C GLU A 70 7.86 5.38 12.40
N PRO A 71 8.39 4.22 12.83
CA PRO A 71 8.83 3.17 11.93
C PRO A 71 7.69 2.68 11.02
N ALA A 72 8.00 2.45 9.75
CA ALA A 72 7.09 1.83 8.80
C ALA A 72 6.76 0.39 9.21
N LEU A 73 5.68 -0.16 8.65
CA LEU A 73 5.29 -1.56 8.86
C LEU A 73 6.36 -2.51 8.33
N HIS A 74 6.62 -3.58 9.06
CA HIS A 74 7.50 -4.65 8.59
C HIS A 74 6.88 -5.34 7.36
N GLN A 75 7.70 -5.69 6.37
CA GLN A 75 7.20 -6.25 5.10
C GLN A 75 6.36 -7.51 5.28
N GLY A 76 6.78 -8.43 6.16
CA GLY A 76 6.01 -9.64 6.47
C GLY A 76 4.68 -9.35 7.15
N ALA A 77 4.63 -8.33 8.00
CA ALA A 77 3.41 -7.92 8.68
C ALA A 77 2.40 -7.31 7.70
N ILE A 78 2.82 -6.35 6.86
CA ILE A 78 1.90 -5.72 5.91
C ILE A 78 1.43 -6.69 4.82
N HIS A 79 2.27 -7.63 4.37
CA HIS A 79 1.90 -8.70 3.44
C HIS A 79 0.86 -9.64 4.08
N THR A 80 1.02 -9.98 5.37
CA THR A 80 0.02 -10.77 6.10
C THR A 80 -1.30 -10.00 6.25
N ILE A 81 -1.25 -8.70 6.59
CA ILE A 81 -2.43 -7.83 6.65
C ILE A 81 -3.12 -7.77 5.29
N GLU A 82 -2.36 -7.71 4.18
CA GLU A 82 -2.90 -7.72 2.83
C GLU A 82 -3.76 -8.96 2.59
N HIS A 83 -3.22 -10.16 2.84
CA HIS A 83 -3.93 -11.42 2.62
C HIS A 83 -5.18 -11.55 3.49
N LEU A 84 -5.06 -11.25 4.78
CA LEU A 84 -6.17 -11.39 5.73
C LEU A 84 -7.28 -10.38 5.45
N ALA A 85 -6.94 -9.10 5.28
CA ALA A 85 -7.92 -8.07 5.02
C ALA A 85 -8.57 -8.22 3.64
N ALA A 86 -7.81 -8.60 2.58
CA ALA A 86 -8.38 -8.89 1.27
C ALA A 86 -9.41 -10.03 1.35
N THR A 87 -9.10 -11.08 2.10
CA THR A 87 -10.01 -12.20 2.32
C THR A 87 -11.26 -11.76 3.06
N TYR A 88 -11.11 -11.00 4.15
CA TYR A 88 -12.25 -10.50 4.92
C TYR A 88 -13.16 -9.60 4.07
N LEU A 89 -12.61 -8.58 3.44
CA LEU A 89 -13.35 -7.58 2.65
C LEU A 89 -14.15 -8.21 1.50
N ARG A 90 -13.57 -9.20 0.81
CA ARG A 90 -14.23 -9.89 -0.30
C ARG A 90 -15.27 -10.94 0.15
N ASN A 91 -15.34 -11.22 1.45
CA ASN A 91 -16.36 -12.08 2.06
C ASN A 91 -17.35 -11.30 2.94
N ASP A 92 -17.18 -9.98 3.10
CA ASP A 92 -18.15 -9.15 3.83
C ASP A 92 -19.49 -9.11 3.08
N ALA A 93 -20.58 -9.37 3.79
CA ALA A 93 -21.91 -9.52 3.17
C ALA A 93 -22.43 -8.22 2.55
N GLU A 94 -22.01 -7.07 3.07
CA GLU A 94 -22.48 -5.76 2.63
C GLU A 94 -21.54 -5.14 1.56
N TRP A 95 -20.22 -5.35 1.71
CA TRP A 95 -19.23 -4.58 0.97
C TRP A 95 -18.53 -5.35 -0.15
N ARG A 96 -18.56 -6.70 -0.15
CA ARG A 96 -17.83 -7.54 -1.12
C ARG A 96 -18.00 -7.11 -2.58
N ASP A 97 -19.22 -6.73 -2.96
CA ASP A 97 -19.55 -6.36 -4.35
C ASP A 97 -19.08 -4.94 -4.72
N ARG A 98 -18.63 -4.16 -3.74
CA ARG A 98 -18.04 -2.83 -3.94
C ARG A 98 -16.52 -2.85 -3.93
N VAL A 99 -15.88 -3.91 -3.42
CA VAL A 99 -14.42 -4.00 -3.30
C VAL A 99 -13.77 -4.21 -4.67
N ILE A 100 -13.03 -3.20 -5.12
CA ILE A 100 -12.26 -3.25 -6.35
C ILE A 100 -10.84 -3.73 -6.06
N TYR A 101 -10.18 -3.12 -5.06
CA TYR A 101 -8.81 -3.44 -4.72
C TYR A 101 -8.53 -3.17 -3.25
N TRP A 102 -7.68 -4.00 -2.67
CA TRP A 102 -7.00 -3.80 -1.39
C TRP A 102 -5.54 -4.18 -1.56
N GLY A 103 -4.63 -3.36 -1.06
CA GLY A 103 -3.20 -3.68 -1.11
C GLY A 103 -2.32 -2.64 -0.41
N PRO A 104 -1.07 -2.99 -0.11
CA PRO A 104 -0.15 -2.16 0.63
C PRO A 104 0.31 -0.94 -0.17
N MET A 105 0.63 0.13 0.55
CA MET A 105 1.37 1.26 -0.01
C MET A 105 2.85 0.92 -0.12
N GLY A 106 3.50 1.36 -1.19
CA GLY A 106 4.95 1.16 -1.38
C GLY A 106 5.82 1.77 -0.28
N CYS A 107 5.33 2.77 0.44
CA CYS A 107 6.00 3.38 1.60
C CYS A 107 5.82 2.60 2.91
N LEU A 108 5.05 1.51 2.91
CA LEU A 108 4.80 0.63 4.06
C LEU A 108 4.18 1.35 5.27
N THR A 109 3.39 2.40 5.05
CA THR A 109 2.74 3.15 6.14
C THR A 109 1.23 2.91 6.22
N GLY A 110 0.70 2.05 5.35
CA GLY A 110 -0.72 1.69 5.30
C GLY A 110 -1.08 0.96 4.02
N CYS A 111 -2.37 0.89 3.74
CA CYS A 111 -2.93 0.21 2.57
C CYS A 111 -3.86 1.14 1.80
N TYR A 112 -4.08 0.84 0.52
CA TYR A 112 -5.16 1.41 -0.26
C TYR A 112 -6.36 0.47 -0.31
N LEU A 113 -7.55 1.05 -0.13
CA LEU A 113 -8.82 0.38 -0.39
C LEU A 113 -9.56 1.15 -1.49
N LEU A 114 -9.87 0.50 -2.60
CA LEU A 114 -10.67 1.06 -3.68
C LEU A 114 -12.07 0.45 -3.64
N LEU A 115 -13.07 1.31 -3.48
CA LEU A 115 -14.48 0.90 -3.45
C LEU A 115 -15.26 1.58 -4.57
N ARG A 116 -16.23 0.85 -5.13
CA ARG A 116 -17.22 1.40 -6.05
C ARG A 116 -18.21 2.27 -5.30
N GLY A 117 -18.50 3.43 -5.83
CA GLY A 117 -19.49 4.39 -5.35
C GLY A 117 -18.87 5.68 -4.81
N HIS A 118 -19.72 6.68 -4.62
CA HIS A 118 -19.40 7.93 -3.96
C HIS A 118 -19.45 7.71 -2.45
N LEU A 119 -18.29 7.69 -1.81
CA LEU A 119 -18.15 7.39 -0.38
C LEU A 119 -17.28 8.43 0.32
N GLU A 120 -17.59 8.66 1.60
CA GLU A 120 -16.78 9.47 2.50
C GLU A 120 -15.97 8.58 3.45
N SER A 121 -14.90 9.12 4.04
CA SER A 121 -14.06 8.38 5.00
C SER A 121 -14.88 7.77 6.14
N ARG A 122 -15.90 8.48 6.60
CA ARG A 122 -16.78 8.06 7.70
C ARG A 122 -17.61 6.82 7.35
N ASP A 123 -17.98 6.63 6.08
CA ASP A 123 -18.82 5.52 5.65
C ASP A 123 -18.15 4.16 5.86
N ILE A 124 -16.83 4.12 5.84
CA ILE A 124 -16.07 2.87 5.94
C ILE A 124 -15.38 2.65 7.29
N VAL A 125 -15.57 3.55 8.28
CA VAL A 125 -14.93 3.40 9.61
C VAL A 125 -15.30 2.06 10.25
N ASP A 126 -16.58 1.70 10.23
CA ASP A 126 -17.02 0.44 10.82
C ASP A 126 -16.52 -0.78 10.04
N LEU A 127 -16.50 -0.72 8.72
CA LEU A 127 -15.90 -1.76 7.88
C LEU A 127 -14.43 -1.96 8.25
N MET A 128 -13.65 -0.89 8.36
CA MET A 128 -12.24 -0.96 8.74
C MET A 128 -12.06 -1.49 10.17
N ARG A 129 -12.90 -1.07 11.10
CA ARG A 129 -12.87 -1.59 12.48
C ARG A 129 -13.07 -3.10 12.51
N ARG A 130 -14.08 -3.61 11.81
CA ARG A 130 -14.33 -5.06 11.74
C ARG A 130 -13.19 -5.80 11.04
N THR A 131 -12.69 -5.25 9.92
CA THR A 131 -11.58 -5.84 9.16
C THR A 131 -10.31 -5.96 10.01
N PHE A 132 -9.91 -4.90 10.70
CA PHE A 132 -8.69 -4.93 11.51
C PHE A 132 -8.85 -5.70 12.82
N ARG A 133 -10.05 -5.78 13.40
CA ARG A 133 -10.34 -6.72 14.49
C ARG A 133 -10.19 -8.17 14.04
N PHE A 134 -10.72 -8.50 12.87
CA PHE A 134 -10.52 -9.83 12.27
C PHE A 134 -9.02 -10.15 12.13
N VAL A 135 -8.21 -9.23 11.61
CA VAL A 135 -6.75 -9.42 11.50
C VAL A 135 -6.09 -9.56 12.87
N ALA A 136 -6.47 -8.73 13.85
CA ALA A 136 -5.90 -8.74 15.20
C ALA A 136 -6.16 -10.04 15.97
N ASP A 137 -7.30 -10.66 15.69
CA ASP A 137 -7.75 -11.87 16.39
C ASP A 137 -7.56 -13.14 15.56
N PHE A 138 -7.01 -13.02 14.35
CA PHE A 138 -6.86 -14.15 13.43
C PHE A 138 -5.95 -15.24 14.01
N GLU A 139 -6.42 -16.47 13.89
CA GLU A 139 -5.68 -17.69 14.25
C GLU A 139 -5.76 -18.70 13.11
N GLY A 140 -4.69 -19.44 12.89
CA GLY A 140 -4.63 -20.47 11.88
C GLY A 140 -3.72 -20.13 10.69
N GLU A 141 -3.91 -20.83 9.58
CA GLU A 141 -3.14 -20.64 8.36
C GLU A 141 -3.59 -19.40 7.60
N ILE A 142 -2.62 -18.59 7.16
CA ILE A 142 -2.90 -17.37 6.39
C ILE A 142 -3.46 -17.77 5.02
N PRO A 143 -4.64 -17.28 4.64
CA PRO A 143 -5.22 -17.56 3.32
C PRO A 143 -4.26 -17.20 2.17
N GLY A 144 -4.07 -18.11 1.24
CA GLY A 144 -3.20 -17.92 0.09
C GLY A 144 -1.69 -17.93 0.39
N ALA A 145 -1.24 -18.24 1.61
CA ALA A 145 0.17 -18.38 1.95
C ALA A 145 0.76 -19.71 1.48
N ALA A 146 0.64 -19.98 0.20
CA ALA A 146 1.15 -21.18 -0.45
C ALA A 146 1.90 -20.84 -1.75
N PRO A 147 2.89 -21.66 -2.18
CA PRO A 147 3.69 -21.37 -3.39
C PRO A 147 2.84 -21.28 -4.67
N ARG A 148 1.67 -21.87 -4.67
CA ARG A 148 0.71 -21.85 -5.78
C ARG A 148 -0.06 -20.52 -5.85
N ASP A 149 -0.34 -19.89 -4.71
CA ASP A 149 -1.30 -18.83 -4.56
C ASP A 149 -0.63 -17.46 -4.36
N CYS A 150 0.62 -17.44 -3.87
CA CYS A 150 1.37 -16.22 -3.59
C CYS A 150 2.79 -16.27 -4.16
N GLY A 151 3.19 -15.21 -4.83
CA GLY A 151 4.54 -15.07 -5.41
C GLY A 151 5.67 -14.97 -4.37
N ASN A 152 5.36 -14.71 -3.11
CA ASN A 152 6.32 -14.68 -2.00
C ASN A 152 5.71 -15.23 -0.70
N TYR A 153 5.21 -16.44 -0.76
CA TYR A 153 4.44 -17.09 0.31
C TYR A 153 5.22 -17.28 1.63
N LEU A 154 6.55 -17.18 1.60
CA LEU A 154 7.39 -17.27 2.80
C LEU A 154 7.51 -15.93 3.54
N LEU A 155 7.13 -14.83 2.93
CA LEU A 155 7.22 -13.50 3.53
C LEU A 155 5.93 -13.16 4.29
N HIS A 156 5.69 -13.85 5.39
CA HIS A 156 4.58 -13.57 6.30
C HIS A 156 5.05 -13.47 7.75
N ASP A 157 4.37 -12.60 8.53
CA ASP A 157 4.60 -12.41 9.96
C ASP A 157 3.25 -12.19 10.65
N LEU A 158 2.56 -13.29 10.97
CA LEU A 158 1.24 -13.24 11.62
C LEU A 158 1.28 -12.58 13.01
N PRO A 159 2.24 -12.88 13.89
CA PRO A 159 2.33 -12.22 15.19
C PRO A 159 2.43 -10.70 15.08
N MET A 160 3.30 -10.20 14.19
CA MET A 160 3.47 -8.77 13.98
C MET A 160 2.24 -8.14 13.29
N ALA A 161 1.63 -8.82 12.32
CA ALA A 161 0.40 -8.37 11.68
C ALA A 161 -0.75 -8.19 12.67
N ARG A 162 -0.93 -9.16 13.58
CA ARG A 162 -1.92 -9.10 14.67
C ARG A 162 -1.65 -7.92 15.61
N TRP A 163 -0.40 -7.72 15.99
CA TRP A 163 0.00 -6.62 16.87
C TRP A 163 -0.27 -5.25 16.22
N GLU A 164 0.13 -5.06 14.96
CA GLU A 164 -0.09 -3.82 14.22
C GLU A 164 -1.57 -3.54 13.99
N ALA A 165 -2.35 -4.57 13.66
CA ALA A 165 -3.80 -4.45 13.51
C ALA A 165 -4.48 -4.07 14.83
N ARG A 166 -4.11 -4.70 15.94
CA ARG A 166 -4.65 -4.37 17.28
C ARG A 166 -4.32 -2.94 17.67
N LYS A 167 -3.07 -2.53 17.48
CA LYS A 167 -2.64 -1.16 17.72
C LYS A 167 -3.46 -0.15 16.90
N TYR A 168 -3.69 -0.43 15.62
CA TYR A 168 -4.48 0.44 14.77
C TYR A 168 -5.96 0.52 15.21
N VAL A 169 -6.54 -0.60 15.64
CA VAL A 169 -7.90 -0.61 16.21
C VAL A 169 -7.97 0.24 17.48
N GLU A 170 -7.13 -0.05 18.46
CA GLU A 170 -7.19 0.56 19.79
C GLU A 170 -6.82 2.04 19.79
N GLU A 171 -5.78 2.42 19.03
CA GLU A 171 -5.24 3.79 19.04
C GLU A 171 -5.87 4.71 17.99
N VAL A 172 -6.60 4.16 17.01
CA VAL A 172 -7.17 4.95 15.90
C VAL A 172 -8.65 4.64 15.69
N LEU A 173 -9.00 3.41 15.29
CA LEU A 173 -10.35 3.12 14.80
C LEU A 173 -11.44 3.18 15.89
N ASP A 174 -11.12 2.84 17.13
CA ASP A 174 -12.07 2.87 18.25
C ASP A 174 -12.27 4.30 18.81
N CYS A 175 -11.36 5.23 18.52
CA CYS A 175 -11.42 6.62 18.98
C CYS A 175 -11.20 7.65 17.86
N ILE A 176 -11.55 7.29 16.61
CA ILE A 176 -11.27 8.10 15.42
C ILE A 176 -11.94 9.49 15.50
N THR A 177 -11.16 10.51 15.18
CA THR A 177 -11.56 11.92 15.20
C THR A 177 -11.70 12.48 13.79
N GLU A 178 -12.31 13.67 13.65
CA GLU A 178 -12.45 14.35 12.35
C GLU A 178 -11.10 14.60 11.67
N ALA A 179 -10.06 14.94 12.44
CA ALA A 179 -8.71 15.16 11.91
C ALA A 179 -8.06 13.90 11.32
N GLN A 180 -8.62 12.73 11.57
CA GLN A 180 -8.17 11.43 11.06
C GLN A 180 -9.06 10.92 9.90
N LEU A 181 -10.00 11.75 9.42
CA LEU A 181 -10.93 11.43 8.34
C LEU A 181 -10.82 12.35 7.13
N ALA A 182 -10.06 13.45 7.23
CA ALA A 182 -9.83 14.41 6.16
C ALA A 182 -8.35 14.84 6.14
N TYR A 183 -7.80 15.03 4.91
CA TYR A 183 -6.45 15.57 4.71
C TYR A 183 -6.35 17.04 5.13
#